data_b41257a28a5a993706571319a331d13f
#
_entry.id   b41257a28a5a993706571319a331d13f
#
_cell.length_a   1.000
_cell.length_b   1.000
_cell.length_c   1.000
_cell.angle_alpha   90.00
_cell.angle_beta   90.00
_cell.angle_gamma   90.00
#
_symmetry.space_group_name_H-M   'P 1'
#
loop_
_entity.id
_entity.type
_entity.pdbx_description
1 polymer ?
#
loop_
_entity_poly.entity_id
_entity_poly.type
_entity_poly.pdbx_seq_one_letter_code
_entity_poly.pdbx_strand_id
1 'polypeptide(L)'
;MSISLDRPAADVLFDEPAQAETLSSVVIDYKAFGEEVQALHAKLKADIGKADLDHLKKMERWSRCLTFAGYACAWLFPNPVAALLMGMGNVGRWATVTHHVMHRGYDAVPNVPQRYKSSQFAIGWRRFIDWLDWLHPAAWAHEHNHLHHYNTGQLDDPDLVERNAWFIR
;
A
#
# COMPACT_ATOMS: atom_id res chain seq x y z
N MET A 1 -19.24 -6.76 -43.97
CA MET A 1 -19.52 -8.09 -43.43
C MET A 1 -19.41 -7.93 -41.91
N SER A 2 -20.55 -7.67 -41.25
CA SER A 2 -20.63 -7.36 -39.83
C SER A 2 -20.85 -8.65 -39.05
N ILE A 3 -19.91 -8.99 -38.19
CA ILE A 3 -20.05 -10.16 -37.30
C ILE A 3 -20.64 -9.66 -35.98
N SER A 4 -21.92 -9.91 -35.80
CA SER A 4 -22.62 -9.75 -34.51
C SER A 4 -22.18 -10.89 -33.60
N LEU A 5 -21.53 -10.54 -32.50
CA LEU A 5 -21.24 -11.47 -31.39
C LEU A 5 -22.34 -11.35 -30.34
N ASP A 6 -23.45 -12.02 -30.60
CA ASP A 6 -24.41 -12.35 -29.54
C ASP A 6 -23.76 -13.39 -28.61
N ARG A 7 -23.30 -12.96 -27.43
CA ARG A 7 -23.00 -13.87 -26.32
C ARG A 7 -24.28 -14.05 -25.53
N PRO A 8 -24.75 -15.29 -25.34
CA PRO A 8 -25.81 -15.55 -24.39
C PRO A 8 -25.31 -15.23 -22.97
N ALA A 9 -26.10 -14.46 -22.23
CA ALA A 9 -25.88 -14.27 -20.80
C ALA A 9 -25.87 -15.63 -20.15
N ALA A 10 -24.72 -16.04 -19.58
CA ALA A 10 -24.66 -17.18 -18.70
C ALA A 10 -25.43 -16.80 -17.44
N ASP A 11 -26.63 -17.38 -17.28
CA ASP A 11 -27.36 -17.40 -16.03
C ASP A 11 -26.47 -18.07 -14.98
N VAL A 12 -25.77 -17.26 -14.20
CA VAL A 12 -25.16 -17.72 -12.96
C VAL A 12 -26.32 -17.87 -11.99
N LEU A 13 -26.82 -19.10 -11.90
CA LEU A 13 -27.70 -19.53 -10.84
C LEU A 13 -26.94 -19.38 -9.51
N PHE A 14 -27.11 -18.23 -8.88
CA PHE A 14 -26.85 -18.13 -7.45
C PHE A 14 -28.00 -18.88 -6.75
N ASP A 15 -27.72 -20.09 -6.27
CA ASP A 15 -28.61 -20.72 -5.30
C ASP A 15 -28.85 -19.72 -4.18
N GLU A 16 -30.10 -19.29 -4.03
CA GLU A 16 -30.50 -18.51 -2.87
C GLU A 16 -30.18 -19.33 -1.62
N PRO A 17 -29.39 -18.82 -0.67
CA PRO A 17 -29.21 -19.50 0.58
C PRO A 17 -30.56 -19.55 1.28
N ALA A 18 -31.13 -20.74 1.33
CA ALA A 18 -32.25 -21.05 2.20
C ALA A 18 -31.82 -20.72 3.64
N GLN A 19 -32.56 -19.83 4.28
CA GLN A 19 -32.36 -19.24 5.60
C GLN A 19 -31.57 -17.90 5.57
N ALA A 20 -32.18 -16.85 4.98
CA ALA A 20 -32.03 -15.53 5.51
C ALA A 20 -32.64 -15.52 6.92
N GLU A 21 -31.86 -15.92 7.94
CA GLU A 21 -32.15 -15.51 9.31
C GLU A 21 -32.36 -13.99 9.24
N THR A 22 -33.52 -13.56 9.72
CA THR A 22 -33.87 -12.15 9.86
C THR A 22 -32.76 -11.48 10.68
N LEU A 23 -31.72 -11.02 10.03
CA LEU A 23 -30.83 -10.03 10.59
C LEU A 23 -31.76 -8.85 10.91
N SER A 24 -32.18 -8.80 12.18
CA SER A 24 -32.79 -7.62 12.76
C SER A 24 -32.03 -6.46 12.18
N SER A 25 -32.70 -5.58 11.43
CA SER A 25 -32.06 -4.44 10.78
C SER A 25 -31.41 -3.59 11.86
N VAL A 26 -30.12 -3.80 12.08
CA VAL A 26 -29.32 -2.99 13.00
C VAL A 26 -29.36 -1.58 12.39
N VAL A 27 -30.15 -0.72 12.99
CA VAL A 27 -30.19 0.70 12.60
C VAL A 27 -28.85 1.31 13.05
N ILE A 28 -27.97 1.53 12.10
CA ILE A 28 -26.69 2.17 12.37
C ILE A 28 -26.93 3.67 12.61
N ASP A 29 -26.60 4.13 13.80
CA ASP A 29 -26.54 5.58 14.08
C ASP A 29 -25.24 6.15 13.46
N TYR A 30 -25.33 6.61 12.23
CA TYR A 30 -24.19 7.19 11.50
C TYR A 30 -23.62 8.44 12.17
N LYS A 31 -24.42 9.17 12.97
CA LYS A 31 -23.94 10.34 13.68
C LYS A 31 -23.05 9.91 14.86
N ALA A 32 -23.54 9.00 15.70
CA ALA A 32 -22.76 8.45 16.81
C ALA A 32 -21.48 7.76 16.31
N PHE A 33 -21.58 6.96 15.24
CA PHE A 33 -20.43 6.35 14.58
C PHE A 33 -19.40 7.39 14.11
N GLY A 34 -19.86 8.47 13.48
CA GLY A 34 -18.98 9.55 13.02
C GLY A 34 -18.27 10.25 14.18
N GLU A 35 -18.97 10.50 15.30
CA GLU A 35 -18.40 11.09 16.52
C GLU A 35 -17.33 10.18 17.15
N GLU A 36 -17.58 8.88 17.23
CA GLU A 36 -16.60 7.90 17.73
C GLU A 36 -15.35 7.82 16.84
N VAL A 37 -15.51 7.81 15.51
CA VAL A 37 -14.38 7.83 14.55
C VAL A 37 -13.55 9.10 14.71
N GLN A 38 -14.19 10.26 14.88
CA GLN A 38 -13.49 11.53 15.09
C GLN A 38 -12.73 11.54 16.44
N ALA A 39 -13.34 11.03 17.49
CA ALA A 39 -12.70 10.90 18.80
C ALA A 39 -11.48 9.97 18.73
N LEU A 40 -11.61 8.82 18.08
CA LEU A 40 -10.49 7.90 17.83
C LEU A 40 -9.37 8.56 17.02
N HIS A 41 -9.72 9.27 15.94
CA HIS A 41 -8.75 10.00 15.13
C HIS A 41 -7.99 11.05 15.96
N ALA A 42 -8.71 11.82 16.77
CA ALA A 42 -8.10 12.83 17.64
C ALA A 42 -7.13 12.20 18.66
N LYS A 43 -7.52 11.07 19.26
CA LYS A 43 -6.68 10.30 20.18
C LYS A 43 -5.41 9.80 19.48
N LEU A 44 -5.53 9.12 18.35
CA LEU A 44 -4.39 8.60 17.59
C LEU A 44 -3.45 9.71 17.14
N LYS A 45 -4.00 10.85 16.74
CA LYS A 45 -3.21 12.02 16.32
C LYS A 45 -2.43 12.64 17.50
N ALA A 46 -2.98 12.62 18.70
CA ALA A 46 -2.29 13.09 19.91
C ALA A 46 -1.13 12.18 20.33
N ASP A 47 -1.20 10.90 20.01
CA ASP A 47 -0.18 9.91 20.35
C ASP A 47 0.99 9.88 19.34
N ILE A 48 0.89 10.58 18.19
CA ILE A 48 1.96 10.65 17.19
C ILE A 48 3.21 11.28 17.79
N GLY A 49 4.33 10.54 17.76
CA GLY A 49 5.52 11.01 18.40
C GLY A 49 6.81 10.26 18.05
N LYS A 50 7.76 10.35 18.98
CA LYS A 50 9.08 9.74 18.85
C LYS A 50 9.01 8.22 18.65
N ALA A 51 8.05 7.55 19.28
CA ALA A 51 7.89 6.10 19.19
C ALA A 51 7.64 5.65 17.74
N ASP A 52 6.82 6.39 16.99
CA ASP A 52 6.54 6.11 15.56
C ASP A 52 7.80 6.25 14.73
N LEU A 53 8.58 7.32 14.97
CA LEU A 53 9.85 7.52 14.26
C LEU A 53 10.87 6.44 14.59
N ASP A 54 10.95 6.00 15.83
CA ASP A 54 11.86 4.94 16.24
C ASP A 54 11.44 3.60 15.62
N HIS A 55 10.13 3.33 15.52
CA HIS A 55 9.60 2.18 14.81
C HIS A 55 9.95 2.23 13.32
N LEU A 56 9.72 3.34 12.65
CA LEU A 56 10.09 3.52 11.23
C LEU A 56 11.56 3.22 10.99
N LYS A 57 12.46 3.79 11.82
CA LYS A 57 13.90 3.55 11.72
C LYS A 57 14.27 2.08 12.00
N LYS A 58 13.54 1.40 12.88
CA LYS A 58 13.71 -0.03 13.15
C LYS A 58 13.35 -0.84 11.91
N MET A 59 12.21 -0.55 11.29
CA MET A 59 11.76 -1.23 10.06
C MET A 59 12.71 -0.97 8.90
N GLU A 60 13.17 0.26 8.73
CA GLU A 60 14.18 0.60 7.71
C GLU A 60 15.47 -0.22 7.90
N ARG A 61 16.01 -0.26 9.13
CA ARG A 61 17.22 -1.02 9.43
C ARG A 61 17.03 -2.51 9.21
N TRP A 62 15.94 -3.07 9.71
CA TRP A 62 15.62 -4.49 9.53
C TRP A 62 15.57 -4.86 8.04
N SER A 63 14.82 -4.10 7.26
CA SER A 63 14.68 -4.34 5.82
C SER A 63 16.01 -4.22 5.08
N ARG A 64 16.85 -3.21 5.42
CA ARG A 64 18.18 -3.05 4.84
C ARG A 64 19.11 -4.21 5.22
N CYS A 65 19.08 -4.66 6.47
CA CYS A 65 19.88 -5.81 6.91
C CYS A 65 19.54 -7.07 6.12
N LEU A 66 18.24 -7.34 5.87
CA LEU A 66 17.82 -8.47 5.05
C LEU A 66 18.32 -8.34 3.60
N THR A 67 18.18 -7.16 3.00
CA THR A 67 18.66 -6.92 1.63
C THR A 67 20.17 -7.12 1.54
N PHE A 68 20.94 -6.56 2.47
CA PHE A 68 22.40 -6.72 2.50
C PHE A 68 22.84 -8.15 2.77
N ALA A 69 22.15 -8.87 3.68
CA ALA A 69 22.42 -10.29 3.91
C ALA A 69 22.18 -11.12 2.64
N GLY A 70 21.09 -10.80 1.91
CA GLY A 70 20.82 -11.43 0.63
C GLY A 70 21.93 -11.18 -0.40
N TYR A 71 22.38 -9.93 -0.55
CA TYR A 71 23.51 -9.61 -1.44
C TYR A 71 24.80 -10.28 -1.01
N ALA A 72 25.08 -10.35 0.31
CA ALA A 72 26.28 -10.97 0.83
C ALA A 72 26.39 -12.46 0.50
N CYS A 73 25.28 -13.17 0.33
CA CYS A 73 25.26 -14.58 -0.04
C CYS A 73 24.81 -14.87 -1.50
N ALA A 74 24.49 -13.84 -2.28
CA ALA A 74 23.96 -14.00 -3.65
C ALA A 74 24.93 -14.68 -4.63
N TRP A 75 26.22 -14.59 -4.38
CA TRP A 75 27.27 -15.22 -5.18
C TRP A 75 27.35 -16.75 -5.01
N LEU A 76 26.68 -17.31 -3.99
CA LEU A 76 26.54 -18.75 -3.81
C LEU A 76 25.41 -19.26 -4.71
N PHE A 77 25.72 -19.89 -5.81
CA PHE A 77 24.75 -20.29 -6.83
C PHE A 77 24.36 -21.78 -6.74
N PRO A 78 23.08 -22.15 -7.06
CA PRO A 78 21.87 -21.31 -7.03
C PRO A 78 21.43 -21.02 -5.59
N ASN A 79 20.94 -19.79 -5.32
CA ASN A 79 20.67 -19.38 -3.94
C ASN A 79 19.28 -18.79 -3.75
N PRO A 80 18.26 -19.63 -3.55
CA PRO A 80 16.88 -19.17 -3.29
C PRO A 80 16.77 -18.38 -1.96
N VAL A 81 17.65 -18.66 -1.00
CA VAL A 81 17.68 -17.93 0.28
C VAL A 81 18.09 -16.47 0.06
N ALA A 82 19.10 -16.22 -0.78
CA ALA A 82 19.49 -14.86 -1.13
C ALA A 82 18.33 -14.11 -1.81
N ALA A 83 17.64 -14.74 -2.75
CA ALA A 83 16.48 -14.15 -3.41
C ALA A 83 15.36 -13.83 -2.40
N LEU A 84 15.06 -14.74 -1.48
CA LEU A 84 14.08 -14.53 -0.43
C LEU A 84 14.47 -13.36 0.48
N LEU A 85 15.70 -13.30 0.96
CA LEU A 85 16.18 -12.24 1.84
C LEU A 85 16.11 -10.86 1.14
N MET A 86 16.58 -10.77 -0.11
CA MET A 86 16.49 -9.54 -0.90
C MET A 86 15.03 -9.13 -1.14
N GLY A 87 14.17 -10.09 -1.50
CA GLY A 87 12.75 -9.86 -1.70
C GLY A 87 12.06 -9.34 -0.45
N MET A 88 12.24 -10.01 0.70
CA MET A 88 11.68 -9.57 1.98
C MET A 88 12.20 -8.19 2.41
N GLY A 89 13.50 -7.93 2.23
CA GLY A 89 14.08 -6.64 2.55
C GLY A 89 13.52 -5.51 1.67
N ASN A 90 13.37 -5.75 0.37
CA ASN A 90 12.84 -4.77 -0.58
C ASN A 90 11.34 -4.51 -0.34
N VAL A 91 10.53 -5.57 -0.18
CA VAL A 91 9.10 -5.45 0.14
C VAL A 91 8.91 -4.74 1.48
N GLY A 92 9.69 -5.10 2.51
CA GLY A 92 9.64 -4.43 3.80
C GLY A 92 9.93 -2.94 3.70
N ARG A 93 10.97 -2.53 2.95
CA ARG A 93 11.26 -1.11 2.72
C ARG A 93 10.16 -0.41 1.95
N TRP A 94 9.66 -1.04 0.90
CA TRP A 94 8.59 -0.45 0.09
C TRP A 94 7.31 -0.30 0.90
N ALA A 95 6.77 -1.38 1.45
CA ALA A 95 5.48 -1.41 2.11
C ALA A 95 5.46 -0.67 3.46
N THR A 96 6.54 -0.78 4.28
CA THR A 96 6.51 -0.26 5.66
C THR A 96 7.25 1.08 5.83
N VAL A 97 8.11 1.46 4.90
CA VAL A 97 8.84 2.73 4.99
C VAL A 97 8.39 3.70 3.91
N THR A 98 8.64 3.36 2.65
CA THR A 98 8.37 4.24 1.51
C THR A 98 6.89 4.60 1.42
N HIS A 99 6.02 3.62 1.42
CA HIS A 99 4.57 3.79 1.31
C HIS A 99 4.03 4.71 2.41
N HIS A 100 4.34 4.41 3.68
CA HIS A 100 3.87 5.22 4.81
C HIS A 100 4.41 6.65 4.82
N VAL A 101 5.69 6.84 4.44
CA VAL A 101 6.27 8.19 4.32
C VAL A 101 5.57 8.95 3.20
N MET A 102 5.35 8.33 2.04
CA MET A 102 4.69 8.97 0.90
C MET A 102 3.21 9.29 1.15
N HIS A 103 2.55 8.55 2.05
CA HIS A 103 1.23 8.89 2.58
C HIS A 103 1.25 9.99 3.64
N ARG A 104 2.37 10.67 3.85
CA ARG A 104 2.54 11.76 4.83
C ARG A 104 2.41 11.32 6.29
N GLY A 105 2.46 10.02 6.56
CA GLY A 105 2.27 9.45 7.89
C GLY A 105 3.23 10.01 8.95
N TYR A 106 4.41 10.45 8.54
CA TYR A 106 5.44 10.98 9.45
C TYR A 106 5.61 12.49 9.41
N ASP A 107 4.87 13.21 8.56
CA ASP A 107 5.01 14.67 8.42
C ASP A 107 4.63 15.41 9.71
N ALA A 108 3.71 14.86 10.51
CA ALA A 108 3.26 15.41 11.77
C ALA A 108 4.13 15.02 12.98
N VAL A 109 5.09 14.09 12.81
CA VAL A 109 5.96 13.67 13.94
C VAL A 109 6.90 14.81 14.32
N PRO A 110 6.93 15.22 15.60
CA PRO A 110 7.82 16.28 16.07
C PRO A 110 9.29 15.95 15.79
N ASN A 111 10.03 16.92 15.29
CA ASN A 111 11.47 16.81 15.00
C ASN A 111 11.84 15.66 14.05
N VAL A 112 10.91 15.25 13.19
CA VAL A 112 11.20 14.23 12.17
C VAL A 112 12.33 14.71 11.25
N PRO A 113 13.36 13.88 10.98
CA PRO A 113 14.39 14.22 10.00
C PRO A 113 13.79 14.47 8.62
N GLN A 114 14.31 15.47 7.90
CA GLN A 114 13.80 15.86 6.58
C GLN A 114 13.67 14.69 5.61
N ARG A 115 14.58 13.73 5.67
CA ARG A 115 14.54 12.53 4.82
C ARG A 115 13.31 11.62 5.01
N TYR A 116 12.55 11.80 6.07
CA TYR A 116 11.31 11.07 6.33
C TYR A 116 10.06 11.94 6.16
N LYS A 117 10.21 13.18 5.71
CA LYS A 117 9.07 13.98 5.27
C LYS A 117 8.69 13.62 3.85
N SER A 118 7.40 13.49 3.59
CA SER A 118 6.87 13.11 2.28
C SER A 118 7.40 13.99 1.14
N SER A 119 7.52 15.30 1.40
CA SER A 119 8.02 16.29 0.43
C SER A 119 9.53 16.22 0.18
N GLN A 120 10.30 15.50 1.00
CA GLN A 120 11.76 15.43 0.94
C GLN A 120 12.27 13.99 0.78
N PHE A 121 11.37 13.01 0.85
CA PHE A 121 11.72 11.61 0.73
C PHE A 121 12.22 11.29 -0.68
N ALA A 122 13.31 10.54 -0.75
CA ALA A 122 13.90 10.08 -2.01
C ALA A 122 14.26 11.20 -3.02
N ILE A 123 14.57 12.42 -2.53
CA ILE A 123 15.03 13.52 -3.39
C ILE A 123 16.56 13.42 -3.60
N GLY A 124 17.01 13.88 -4.77
CA GLY A 124 18.42 13.91 -5.16
C GLY A 124 19.01 12.49 -5.24
N TRP A 125 20.24 12.32 -4.76
CA TRP A 125 20.94 11.03 -4.82
C TRP A 125 20.24 9.92 -3.99
N ARG A 126 19.47 10.31 -2.99
CA ARG A 126 18.69 9.35 -2.19
C ARG A 126 17.61 8.61 -2.99
N ARG A 127 17.24 9.14 -4.16
CA ARG A 127 16.37 8.47 -5.13
C ARG A 127 16.86 7.05 -5.44
N PHE A 128 18.17 6.85 -5.51
CA PHE A 128 18.77 5.57 -5.89
C PHE A 128 18.85 4.55 -4.74
N ILE A 129 18.68 4.98 -3.51
CA ILE A 129 18.79 4.09 -2.34
C ILE A 129 17.50 3.96 -1.51
N ASP A 130 16.63 4.95 -1.56
CA ASP A 130 15.38 4.94 -0.77
C ASP A 130 14.15 4.59 -1.61
N TRP A 131 14.26 4.74 -2.93
CA TRP A 131 13.15 4.53 -3.85
C TRP A 131 13.39 3.28 -4.72
N LEU A 132 12.49 2.30 -4.61
CA LEU A 132 12.63 1.00 -5.29
C LEU A 132 11.71 0.87 -6.50
N ASP A 133 11.12 1.98 -6.94
CA ASP A 133 10.24 2.03 -8.08
C ASP A 133 10.90 2.77 -9.26
N TRP A 134 10.49 2.43 -10.48
CA TRP A 134 10.91 3.12 -11.69
C TRP A 134 10.22 4.48 -11.88
N LEU A 135 8.99 4.62 -11.39
CA LEU A 135 8.21 5.85 -11.44
C LEU A 135 8.89 6.93 -10.55
N HIS A 136 8.78 8.18 -10.97
CA HIS A 136 9.31 9.29 -10.17
C HIS A 136 8.51 9.45 -8.87
N PRO A 137 9.13 9.70 -7.70
CA PRO A 137 8.42 9.79 -6.42
C PRO A 137 7.22 10.74 -6.42
N ALA A 138 7.34 11.92 -7.04
CA ALA A 138 6.23 12.87 -7.10
C ALA A 138 5.10 12.38 -8.02
N ALA A 139 5.42 11.69 -9.11
CA ALA A 139 4.41 11.11 -10.00
C ALA A 139 3.69 9.97 -9.30
N TRP A 140 4.43 9.09 -8.62
CA TRP A 140 3.85 8.03 -7.80
C TRP A 140 2.93 8.58 -6.70
N ALA A 141 3.36 9.63 -5.99
CA ALA A 141 2.54 10.25 -4.95
C ALA A 141 1.22 10.82 -5.52
N HIS A 142 1.25 11.39 -6.72
CA HIS A 142 0.05 11.88 -7.38
C HIS A 142 -0.85 10.71 -7.81
N GLU A 143 -0.31 9.73 -8.51
CA GLU A 143 -1.05 8.57 -9.00
C GLU A 143 -1.65 7.78 -7.84
N HIS A 144 -0.83 7.42 -6.85
CA HIS A 144 -1.26 6.59 -5.75
C HIS A 144 -2.20 7.31 -4.77
N ASN A 145 -1.84 8.53 -4.32
CA ASN A 145 -2.62 9.22 -3.30
C ASN A 145 -3.88 9.92 -3.84
N HIS A 146 -3.91 10.31 -5.12
CA HIS A 146 -5.02 11.07 -5.68
C HIS A 146 -5.85 10.28 -6.69
N LEU A 147 -5.26 9.34 -7.42
CA LEU A 147 -6.01 8.55 -8.40
C LEU A 147 -6.42 7.21 -7.83
N HIS A 148 -5.45 6.40 -7.36
CA HIS A 148 -5.75 5.06 -6.84
C HIS A 148 -6.66 5.10 -5.60
N HIS A 149 -6.30 5.86 -4.55
CA HIS A 149 -7.08 5.86 -3.31
C HIS A 149 -8.52 6.41 -3.46
N TYR A 150 -8.75 7.32 -4.40
CA TYR A 150 -10.10 7.84 -4.65
C TYR A 150 -10.93 6.97 -5.60
N ASN A 151 -10.29 6.12 -6.39
CA ASN A 151 -10.95 5.28 -7.39
C ASN A 151 -10.70 3.79 -7.17
N THR A 152 -10.23 3.37 -5.98
CA THR A 152 -9.84 1.98 -5.70
C THR A 152 -10.91 0.98 -6.14
N GLY A 153 -10.52 0.09 -7.06
CA GLY A 153 -11.40 -0.93 -7.63
C GLY A 153 -12.38 -0.42 -8.68
N GLN A 154 -12.32 0.86 -9.08
CA GLN A 154 -13.12 1.44 -10.16
C GLN A 154 -12.35 1.42 -11.49
N LEU A 155 -13.07 1.69 -12.60
CA LEU A 155 -12.46 1.72 -13.93
C LEU A 155 -11.37 2.80 -14.09
N ASP A 156 -11.43 3.85 -13.30
CA ASP A 156 -10.45 4.95 -13.30
C ASP A 156 -9.26 4.72 -12.35
N ASP A 157 -9.25 3.60 -11.64
CA ASP A 157 -8.13 3.20 -10.80
C ASP A 157 -6.91 2.83 -11.67
N PRO A 158 -5.78 3.54 -11.58
CA PRO A 158 -4.58 3.21 -12.34
C PRO A 158 -4.00 1.84 -11.97
N ASP A 159 -4.22 1.37 -10.73
CA ASP A 159 -3.73 0.10 -10.21
C ASP A 159 -4.74 -1.06 -10.41
N LEU A 160 -5.79 -0.85 -11.22
CA LEU A 160 -6.80 -1.88 -11.48
C LEU A 160 -6.17 -3.10 -12.16
N VAL A 161 -6.18 -4.24 -11.48
CA VAL A 161 -5.55 -5.50 -11.93
C VAL A 161 -6.12 -5.95 -13.26
N GLU A 162 -7.42 -5.78 -13.50
CA GLU A 162 -8.12 -6.16 -14.72
C GLU A 162 -7.60 -5.41 -15.96
N ARG A 163 -7.09 -4.21 -15.80
CA ARG A 163 -6.43 -3.45 -16.89
C ARG A 163 -5.06 -4.02 -17.23
N ASN A 164 -4.38 -4.58 -16.25
CA ASN A 164 -3.06 -5.16 -16.37
C ASN A 164 -3.10 -6.67 -16.61
N ALA A 165 -4.27 -7.23 -16.87
CA ALA A 165 -4.53 -8.66 -17.02
C ALA A 165 -3.98 -9.29 -18.32
N TRP A 166 -3.21 -8.57 -19.12
CA TRP A 166 -2.56 -9.15 -20.30
C TRP A 166 -1.61 -10.32 -19.94
N PHE A 167 -1.17 -10.41 -18.69
CA PHE A 167 -0.42 -11.54 -18.15
C PHE A 167 -1.28 -12.78 -17.85
N ILE A 168 -2.59 -12.65 -17.83
CA ILE A 168 -3.53 -13.70 -17.35
C ILE A 168 -4.28 -14.33 -18.53
N ARG A 169 -4.07 -13.86 -19.76
CA ARG A 169 -4.71 -14.36 -20.99
C ARG A 169 -3.89 -15.44 -21.66
#